data_a8b6cb2237583769ac4af6a3c08b7255
#
_entry.id   a8b6cb2237583769ac4af6a3c08b7255
#
_cell.length_a   1.000
_cell.length_b   1.000
_cell.length_c   1.000
_cell.angle_alpha   90.00
_cell.angle_beta   90.00
_cell.angle_gamma   90.00
#
_symmetry.space_group_name_H-M   'P 1'
#
loop_
_entity.id
_entity.type
_entity.pdbx_description
1 polymer ?
#
loop_
_entity_poly.entity_id
_entity_poly.type
_entity_poly.pdbx_seq_one_letter_code
_entity_poly.pdbx_strand_id
1 'polypeptide(L)'
;VMRLVGSEMCIRDRLCVVLVIFSIVQTKIVHYSSLAYFPVTFLAALAMERFCMSSPSEKGRVPKGLKMALFTTAFLIAAVFIALPFFMKNTVHFAGQFGNEFVKASLLADVNWTGWEMLPGLVLLAGLGVMFWFVRTKRPIAVSTTLFVTMTFTTSLAVTVIFPKVLQHTQGAAIEFYQSKATEDCYVDHIGGKSFLDLFYTKKPFPDNPNHADSYWLMRKKTGKPTYFVIRIDRLHKLEGYDGKMVEIGRKDGFVFYERIENE
;
A
#
# COMPACT_ATOMS: atom_id res chain seq x y z
N VAL A 1 -39.39 1.94 11.74
CA VAL A 1 -38.50 1.33 12.75
C VAL A 1 -38.31 -0.16 12.49
N MET A 2 -39.34 -0.96 12.23
CA MET A 2 -39.18 -2.41 11.97
C MET A 2 -38.40 -2.75 10.70
N ARG A 3 -38.50 -1.97 9.60
CA ARG A 3 -37.72 -2.22 8.38
C ARG A 3 -36.21 -2.01 8.57
N LEU A 4 -35.80 -1.07 9.41
CA LEU A 4 -34.40 -0.81 9.70
C LEU A 4 -33.76 -1.94 10.53
N VAL A 5 -34.50 -2.49 11.51
CA VAL A 5 -34.01 -3.62 12.33
C VAL A 5 -33.74 -4.87 11.49
N GLY A 6 -34.62 -5.17 10.53
CA GLY A 6 -34.41 -6.31 9.62
C GLY A 6 -33.20 -6.12 8.70
N SER A 7 -32.97 -4.89 8.18
CA SER A 7 -31.81 -4.59 7.34
C SER A 7 -30.49 -4.63 8.11
N GLU A 8 -30.48 -4.19 9.36
CA GLU A 8 -29.29 -4.28 10.23
C GLU A 8 -28.88 -5.73 10.50
N MET A 9 -29.84 -6.62 10.75
CA MET A 9 -29.54 -8.05 10.94
C MET A 9 -28.94 -8.65 9.68
N CYS A 10 -29.55 -8.44 8.51
CA CYS A 10 -29.02 -8.94 7.25
C CYS A 10 -27.61 -8.43 6.94
N ILE A 11 -27.30 -7.17 7.29
CA ILE A 11 -25.99 -6.59 7.05
C ILE A 11 -24.94 -7.14 8.01
N ARG A 12 -25.30 -7.36 9.28
CA ARG A 12 -24.42 -8.03 10.25
C ARG A 12 -24.13 -9.47 9.85
N ASP A 13 -25.14 -10.21 9.42
CA ASP A 13 -24.99 -11.59 8.94
C ASP A 13 -24.08 -11.64 7.72
N ARG A 14 -24.27 -10.73 6.77
CA ARG A 14 -23.38 -10.59 5.60
C ARG A 14 -21.95 -10.30 6.02
N LEU A 15 -21.73 -9.40 6.96
CA LEU A 15 -20.39 -9.10 7.48
C LEU A 15 -19.77 -10.34 8.13
N CYS A 16 -20.51 -11.04 8.98
CA CYS A 16 -20.05 -12.28 9.64
C CYS A 16 -19.67 -13.35 8.61
N VAL A 17 -20.51 -13.59 7.61
CA VAL A 17 -20.25 -14.57 6.55
C VAL A 17 -18.97 -14.21 5.77
N VAL A 18 -18.82 -12.95 5.38
CA VAL A 18 -17.62 -12.49 4.66
C VAL A 18 -16.38 -12.67 5.52
N LEU A 19 -16.40 -12.25 6.79
CA LEU A 19 -15.26 -12.40 7.70
C LEU A 19 -14.89 -13.86 7.94
N VAL A 20 -15.87 -14.74 8.14
CA VAL A 20 -15.64 -16.19 8.36
C VAL A 20 -15.02 -16.81 7.10
N ILE A 21 -15.61 -16.59 5.92
CA ILE A 21 -15.09 -17.14 4.66
C ILE A 21 -13.64 -16.71 4.44
N PHE A 22 -13.33 -15.40 4.57
CA PHE A 22 -11.98 -14.92 4.34
C PHE A 22 -10.98 -15.22 5.46
N SER A 23 -11.47 -15.63 6.63
CA SER A 23 -10.58 -16.15 7.69
C SER A 23 -10.10 -17.57 7.38
N ILE A 24 -10.92 -18.37 6.69
CA ILE A 24 -10.63 -19.78 6.37
C ILE A 24 -9.74 -19.89 5.12
N VAL A 25 -9.94 -19.00 4.13
CA VAL A 25 -9.21 -19.05 2.86
C VAL A 25 -7.74 -18.71 3.07
N GLN A 26 -6.84 -19.59 2.60
CA GLN A 26 -5.38 -19.41 2.72
C GLN A 26 -4.85 -18.26 1.83
N THR A 27 -5.45 -18.04 0.66
CA THR A 27 -5.04 -16.98 -0.27
C THR A 27 -5.69 -15.65 0.09
N LYS A 28 -4.99 -14.83 0.87
CA LYS A 28 -5.50 -13.52 1.33
C LYS A 28 -5.20 -12.45 0.28
N ILE A 29 -6.08 -12.28 -0.68
CA ILE A 29 -6.02 -11.18 -1.64
C ILE A 29 -6.90 -10.02 -1.12
N VAL A 30 -6.33 -8.83 -1.05
CA VAL A 30 -6.99 -7.62 -0.50
C VAL A 30 -8.32 -7.33 -1.18
N HIS A 31 -8.46 -7.60 -2.48
CA HIS A 31 -9.70 -7.37 -3.22
C HIS A 31 -10.87 -8.22 -2.73
N TYR A 32 -10.65 -9.41 -2.18
CA TYR A 32 -11.74 -10.24 -1.67
C TYR A 32 -12.33 -9.67 -0.38
N SER A 33 -11.51 -9.00 0.44
CA SER A 33 -11.98 -8.32 1.65
C SER A 33 -12.84 -7.08 1.37
N SER A 34 -12.85 -6.58 0.14
CA SER A 34 -13.64 -5.39 -0.25
C SER A 34 -15.15 -5.61 -0.06
N LEU A 35 -15.62 -6.87 -0.12
CA LEU A 35 -17.01 -7.22 0.18
C LEU A 35 -17.43 -6.87 1.63
N ALA A 36 -16.46 -6.75 2.55
CA ALA A 36 -16.71 -6.32 3.92
C ALA A 36 -16.87 -4.80 4.06
N TYR A 37 -16.37 -4.00 3.10
CA TYR A 37 -16.38 -2.55 3.23
C TYR A 37 -17.79 -1.97 3.27
N PHE A 38 -18.70 -2.48 2.41
CA PHE A 38 -20.10 -2.02 2.41
C PHE A 38 -20.81 -2.26 3.74
N PRO A 39 -20.84 -3.48 4.31
CA PRO A 39 -21.46 -3.70 5.61
C PRO A 39 -20.80 -2.90 6.73
N VAL A 40 -19.47 -2.76 6.75
CA VAL A 40 -18.77 -1.97 7.77
C VAL A 40 -19.14 -0.49 7.70
N THR A 41 -19.11 0.11 6.50
CA THR A 41 -19.46 1.52 6.31
C THR A 41 -20.93 1.79 6.62
N PHE A 42 -21.83 0.90 6.27
CA PHE A 42 -23.24 1.02 6.59
C PHE A 42 -23.49 0.98 8.10
N LEU A 43 -22.90 0.01 8.82
CA LEU A 43 -23.01 -0.07 10.28
C LEU A 43 -22.38 1.14 10.97
N ALA A 44 -21.27 1.65 10.45
CA ALA A 44 -20.64 2.88 10.94
C ALA A 44 -21.55 4.11 10.73
N ALA A 45 -22.20 4.23 9.56
CA ALA A 45 -23.17 5.29 9.30
C ALA A 45 -24.36 5.25 10.25
N LEU A 46 -24.93 4.07 10.51
CA LEU A 46 -26.01 3.91 11.48
C LEU A 46 -25.59 4.27 12.92
N ALA A 47 -24.38 3.88 13.31
CA ALA A 47 -23.83 4.24 14.61
C ALA A 47 -23.66 5.77 14.74
N MET A 48 -23.25 6.42 13.66
CA MET A 48 -23.06 7.87 13.60
C MET A 48 -24.39 8.63 13.60
N GLU A 49 -25.38 8.12 12.86
CA GLU A 49 -26.77 8.66 12.91
C GLU A 49 -27.32 8.60 14.32
N ARG A 50 -27.24 7.45 14.98
CA ARG A 50 -27.66 7.29 16.38
C ARG A 50 -26.94 8.26 17.32
N PHE A 51 -25.62 8.42 17.14
CA PHE A 51 -24.82 9.34 17.92
C PHE A 51 -25.24 10.80 17.71
N CYS A 52 -25.58 11.21 16.49
CA CYS A 52 -26.01 12.57 16.16
C CYS A 52 -27.46 12.85 16.57
N MET A 53 -28.35 11.86 16.45
CA MET A 53 -29.80 12.01 16.69
C MET A 53 -30.24 11.65 18.13
N SER A 54 -29.31 11.27 19.00
CA SER A 54 -29.59 10.94 20.39
C SER A 54 -30.35 12.06 21.11
N SER A 55 -31.24 11.71 22.03
CA SER A 55 -32.02 12.63 22.88
C SER A 55 -31.11 13.64 23.59
N PRO A 56 -31.59 14.87 23.91
CA PRO A 56 -30.79 15.90 24.59
C PRO A 56 -30.06 15.45 25.85
N SER A 57 -30.66 14.50 26.61
CA SER A 57 -30.05 13.90 27.79
C SER A 57 -28.95 12.90 27.45
N GLU A 58 -28.96 12.31 26.24
CA GLU A 58 -28.01 11.30 25.79
C GLU A 58 -27.06 11.82 24.70
N LYS A 59 -27.26 13.07 24.24
CA LYS A 59 -26.43 13.67 23.19
C LYS A 59 -24.93 13.52 23.48
N GLY A 60 -24.24 12.89 22.54
CA GLY A 60 -22.80 12.73 22.61
C GLY A 60 -22.32 11.67 23.63
N ARG A 61 -23.22 10.84 24.17
CA ARG A 61 -22.83 9.79 25.14
C ARG A 61 -22.27 8.56 24.41
N VAL A 62 -20.98 8.63 24.14
CA VAL A 62 -20.22 7.45 23.66
C VAL A 62 -19.76 6.66 24.90
N PRO A 63 -19.84 5.33 24.90
CA PRO A 63 -19.29 4.50 25.98
C PRO A 63 -17.81 4.84 26.24
N LYS A 64 -17.40 4.91 27.51
CA LYS A 64 -16.03 5.28 27.89
C LYS A 64 -14.99 4.40 27.19
N GLY A 65 -15.23 3.09 27.13
CA GLY A 65 -14.35 2.13 26.44
C GLY A 65 -14.19 2.44 24.96
N LEU A 66 -15.29 2.75 24.25
CA LEU A 66 -15.23 3.07 22.83
C LEU A 66 -14.49 4.40 22.56
N LYS A 67 -14.71 5.43 23.40
CA LYS A 67 -13.93 6.67 23.33
C LYS A 67 -12.45 6.39 23.49
N MET A 68 -12.07 5.66 24.54
CA MET A 68 -10.69 5.32 24.81
C MET A 68 -10.07 4.56 23.64
N ALA A 69 -10.75 3.54 23.13
CA ALA A 69 -10.28 2.77 21.99
C ALA A 69 -10.03 3.66 20.76
N LEU A 70 -10.99 4.51 20.38
CA LEU A 70 -10.87 5.41 19.23
C LEU A 70 -9.71 6.39 19.39
N PHE A 71 -9.61 7.06 20.54
CA PHE A 71 -8.53 8.03 20.78
C PHE A 71 -7.16 7.34 20.84
N THR A 72 -7.06 6.18 21.50
CA THR A 72 -5.79 5.43 21.57
C THR A 72 -5.34 4.96 20.20
N THR A 73 -6.26 4.36 19.42
CA THR A 73 -5.92 3.88 18.07
C THR A 73 -5.49 5.04 17.16
N ALA A 74 -6.25 6.13 17.15
CA ALA A 74 -5.91 7.29 16.33
C ALA A 74 -4.60 7.96 16.79
N PHE A 75 -4.31 8.02 18.11
CA PHE A 75 -3.06 8.50 18.64
C PHE A 75 -1.88 7.61 18.21
N LEU A 76 -2.03 6.28 18.28
CA LEU A 76 -1.00 5.34 17.82
C LEU A 76 -0.71 5.50 16.33
N ILE A 77 -1.75 5.65 15.49
CA ILE A 77 -1.58 5.90 14.07
C ILE A 77 -0.84 7.22 13.83
N ALA A 78 -1.22 8.28 14.54
CA ALA A 78 -0.54 9.57 14.44
C ALA A 78 0.94 9.48 14.87
N ALA A 79 1.22 8.75 15.95
CA ALA A 79 2.57 8.51 16.41
C ALA A 79 3.42 7.75 15.38
N VAL A 80 2.84 6.75 14.71
CA VAL A 80 3.50 6.03 13.60
C VAL A 80 3.85 6.99 12.46
N PHE A 81 2.91 7.83 12.00
CA PHE A 81 3.19 8.80 10.93
C PHE A 81 4.28 9.81 11.32
N ILE A 82 4.29 10.27 12.57
CA ILE A 82 5.30 11.22 13.06
C ILE A 82 6.67 10.54 13.22
N ALA A 83 6.71 9.30 13.71
CA ALA A 83 7.94 8.55 13.89
C ALA A 83 8.56 8.06 12.58
N LEU A 84 7.74 7.85 11.55
CA LEU A 84 8.16 7.24 10.28
C LEU A 84 9.38 7.91 9.65
N PRO A 85 9.46 9.24 9.43
CA PRO A 85 10.63 9.85 8.80
C PRO A 85 11.89 9.75 9.67
N PHE A 86 11.76 9.75 10.99
CA PHE A 86 12.89 9.54 11.89
C PHE A 86 13.42 8.10 11.80
N PHE A 87 12.50 7.13 11.77
CA PHE A 87 12.86 5.73 11.58
C PHE A 87 13.55 5.52 10.24
N MET A 88 12.98 6.08 9.16
CA MET A 88 13.50 5.92 7.82
C MET A 88 14.84 6.62 7.58
N LYS A 89 15.16 7.69 8.30
CA LYS A 89 16.50 8.31 8.29
C LYS A 89 17.57 7.45 8.96
N ASN A 90 17.18 6.58 9.89
CA ASN A 90 18.09 5.75 10.67
C ASN A 90 18.04 4.27 10.27
N THR A 91 17.57 3.95 9.07
CA THR A 91 17.39 2.56 8.59
C THR A 91 18.67 1.74 8.61
N VAL A 92 19.83 2.37 8.42
CA VAL A 92 21.16 1.72 8.47
C VAL A 92 21.36 0.91 9.76
N HIS A 93 20.87 1.40 10.89
CA HIS A 93 20.99 0.72 12.18
C HIS A 93 20.08 -0.50 12.33
N PHE A 94 18.96 -0.53 11.60
CA PHE A 94 17.94 -1.57 11.71
C PHE A 94 17.96 -2.56 10.54
N ALA A 95 18.49 -2.17 9.38
CA ALA A 95 18.47 -2.98 8.17
C ALA A 95 19.12 -4.37 8.37
N GLY A 96 20.15 -4.46 9.22
CA GLY A 96 20.84 -5.72 9.53
C GLY A 96 19.99 -6.75 10.28
N GLN A 97 18.88 -6.34 10.92
CA GLN A 97 18.00 -7.22 11.69
C GLN A 97 17.01 -7.99 10.81
N PHE A 98 16.82 -7.56 9.54
CA PHE A 98 15.91 -8.21 8.63
C PHE A 98 16.61 -9.36 7.90
N GLY A 99 16.02 -10.57 7.98
CA GLY A 99 16.58 -11.77 7.31
C GLY A 99 16.38 -11.81 5.79
N ASN A 100 15.52 -10.96 5.23
CA ASN A 100 15.28 -10.91 3.80
C ASN A 100 16.19 -9.89 3.12
N GLU A 101 17.03 -10.36 2.18
CA GLU A 101 18.00 -9.51 1.48
C GLU A 101 17.35 -8.37 0.68
N PHE A 102 16.18 -8.60 0.09
CA PHE A 102 15.46 -7.57 -0.64
C PHE A 102 14.96 -6.47 0.30
N VAL A 103 14.39 -6.83 1.46
CA VAL A 103 13.92 -5.86 2.45
C VAL A 103 15.10 -5.03 2.97
N LYS A 104 16.23 -5.68 3.26
CA LYS A 104 17.46 -5.01 3.70
C LYS A 104 17.94 -4.00 2.65
N ALA A 105 18.06 -4.41 1.40
CA ALA A 105 18.50 -3.55 0.31
C ALA A 105 17.51 -2.39 0.05
N SER A 106 16.21 -2.66 0.06
CA SER A 106 15.17 -1.63 -0.09
C SER A 106 15.19 -0.60 1.04
N LEU A 107 15.44 -1.01 2.29
CA LEU A 107 15.55 -0.08 3.42
C LEU A 107 16.81 0.80 3.33
N LEU A 108 17.87 0.31 2.69
CA LEU A 108 19.13 1.05 2.49
C LEU A 108 19.10 1.94 1.24
N ALA A 109 18.02 1.92 0.45
CA ALA A 109 17.87 2.77 -0.71
C ALA A 109 17.96 4.26 -0.32
N ASP A 110 18.67 5.04 -1.14
CA ASP A 110 18.87 6.47 -0.90
C ASP A 110 17.60 7.26 -1.26
N VAL A 111 16.73 7.39 -0.29
CA VAL A 111 15.48 8.16 -0.40
C VAL A 111 15.52 9.35 0.54
N ASN A 112 15.33 10.54 0.01
CA ASN A 112 15.38 11.78 0.79
C ASN A 112 14.11 11.96 1.63
N TRP A 113 14.21 11.73 2.94
CA TRP A 113 13.17 12.01 3.92
C TRP A 113 13.37 13.42 4.50
N THR A 114 12.49 14.34 4.14
CA THR A 114 12.62 15.77 4.48
C THR A 114 12.05 16.13 5.85
N GLY A 115 11.07 15.36 6.33
CA GLY A 115 10.32 15.63 7.55
C GLY A 115 8.88 16.12 7.30
N TRP A 116 8.54 16.51 6.07
CA TRP A 116 7.16 16.82 5.69
C TRP A 116 6.23 15.61 5.78
N GLU A 117 6.82 14.43 5.80
CA GLU A 117 6.13 13.15 5.96
C GLU A 117 5.48 13.00 7.35
N MET A 118 5.77 13.87 8.31
CA MET A 118 5.06 13.95 9.60
C MET A 118 3.70 14.63 9.51
N LEU A 119 3.44 15.42 8.47
CA LEU A 119 2.22 16.22 8.34
C LEU A 119 0.93 15.41 8.53
N PRO A 120 0.74 14.22 7.94
CA PRO A 120 -0.46 13.42 8.17
C PRO A 120 -0.70 13.12 9.65
N GLY A 121 0.37 12.82 10.39
CA GLY A 121 0.32 12.57 11.83
C GLY A 121 -0.04 13.83 12.64
N LEU A 122 0.52 14.97 12.28
CA LEU A 122 0.22 16.25 12.93
C LEU A 122 -1.24 16.68 12.69
N VAL A 123 -1.74 16.52 11.45
CA VAL A 123 -3.15 16.80 11.12
C VAL A 123 -4.07 15.88 11.91
N LEU A 124 -3.72 14.61 12.03
CA LEU A 124 -4.51 13.65 12.82
C LEU A 124 -4.53 14.02 14.30
N LEU A 125 -3.40 14.42 14.89
CA LEU A 125 -3.34 14.88 16.29
C LEU A 125 -4.14 16.16 16.51
N ALA A 126 -4.04 17.13 15.60
CA ALA A 126 -4.82 18.37 15.68
C ALA A 126 -6.32 18.07 15.61
N GLY A 127 -6.73 17.21 14.67
CA GLY A 127 -8.11 16.75 14.53
C GLY A 127 -8.62 16.02 15.78
N LEU A 128 -7.79 15.19 16.41
CA LEU A 128 -8.12 14.54 17.69
C LEU A 128 -8.35 15.57 18.80
N GLY A 129 -7.52 16.59 18.88
CA GLY A 129 -7.68 17.69 19.86
C GLY A 129 -9.00 18.42 19.68
N VAL A 130 -9.32 18.80 18.44
CA VAL A 130 -10.60 19.47 18.09
C VAL A 130 -11.80 18.56 18.37
N MET A 131 -11.69 17.27 18.01
CA MET A 131 -12.74 16.29 18.27
C MET A 131 -12.96 16.08 19.76
N PHE A 132 -11.89 16.01 20.56
CA PHE A 132 -11.99 15.94 22.02
C PHE A 132 -12.72 17.14 22.63
N TRP A 133 -12.43 18.34 22.14
CA TRP A 133 -13.14 19.56 22.55
C TRP A 133 -14.62 19.50 22.21
N PHE A 134 -15.01 19.07 20.98
CA PHE A 134 -16.41 18.93 20.60
C PHE A 134 -17.13 17.80 21.37
N VAL A 135 -16.45 16.74 21.73
CA VAL A 135 -17.01 15.70 22.61
C VAL A 135 -17.32 16.26 24.00
N ARG A 136 -16.45 17.11 24.55
CA ARG A 136 -16.67 17.78 25.84
C ARG A 136 -17.83 18.78 25.79
N THR A 137 -17.94 19.52 24.70
CA THR A 137 -19.02 20.50 24.49
C THR A 137 -20.34 19.87 24.02
N LYS A 138 -20.40 18.53 23.94
CA LYS A 138 -21.60 17.75 23.54
C LYS A 138 -22.17 18.17 22.18
N ARG A 139 -21.31 18.45 21.19
CA ARG A 139 -21.67 18.79 19.82
C ARG A 139 -21.45 17.63 18.86
N PRO A 140 -22.37 16.62 18.81
CA PRO A 140 -22.14 15.37 18.07
C PRO A 140 -21.94 15.57 16.56
N ILE A 141 -22.69 16.49 15.94
CA ILE A 141 -22.53 16.80 14.51
C ILE A 141 -21.13 17.36 14.23
N ALA A 142 -20.62 18.27 15.08
CA ALA A 142 -19.29 18.81 14.93
C ALA A 142 -18.20 17.73 15.11
N VAL A 143 -18.40 16.78 16.03
CA VAL A 143 -17.51 15.61 16.18
C VAL A 143 -17.45 14.81 14.89
N SER A 144 -18.60 14.47 14.31
CA SER A 144 -18.70 13.71 13.06
C SER A 144 -18.05 14.44 11.89
N THR A 145 -18.36 15.73 11.72
CA THR A 145 -17.76 16.57 10.66
C THR A 145 -16.24 16.64 10.82
N THR A 146 -15.75 16.89 12.04
CA THR A 146 -14.31 16.93 12.32
C THR A 146 -13.63 15.60 11.99
N LEU A 147 -14.26 14.48 12.32
CA LEU A 147 -13.74 13.15 11.99
C LEU A 147 -13.55 12.99 10.48
N PHE A 148 -14.59 13.27 9.68
CA PHE A 148 -14.51 13.14 8.22
C PHE A 148 -13.48 14.09 7.61
N VAL A 149 -13.47 15.34 8.00
CA VAL A 149 -12.50 16.35 7.52
C VAL A 149 -11.07 15.90 7.86
N THR A 150 -10.82 15.54 9.12
CA THR A 150 -9.49 15.10 9.55
C THR A 150 -9.04 13.86 8.80
N MET A 151 -9.89 12.84 8.66
CA MET A 151 -9.55 11.61 7.92
C MET A 151 -9.27 11.88 6.45
N THR A 152 -10.07 12.73 5.78
CA THR A 152 -9.85 13.11 4.39
C THR A 152 -8.49 13.79 4.20
N PHE A 153 -8.18 14.80 5.02
CA PHE A 153 -6.90 15.49 4.94
C PHE A 153 -5.72 14.57 5.30
N THR A 154 -5.82 13.79 6.36
CA THR A 154 -4.77 12.84 6.75
C THR A 154 -4.49 11.83 5.65
N THR A 155 -5.52 11.22 5.07
CA THR A 155 -5.37 10.24 3.99
C THR A 155 -4.79 10.88 2.74
N SER A 156 -5.29 12.05 2.33
CA SER A 156 -4.77 12.77 1.16
C SER A 156 -3.28 13.11 1.34
N LEU A 157 -2.89 13.64 2.49
CA LEU A 157 -1.49 13.93 2.80
C LEU A 157 -0.63 12.68 2.85
N ALA A 158 -1.13 11.58 3.46
CA ALA A 158 -0.39 10.32 3.49
C ALA A 158 -0.12 9.78 2.07
N VAL A 159 -1.13 9.81 1.20
CA VAL A 159 -0.98 9.35 -0.18
C VAL A 159 -0.03 10.26 -0.99
N THR A 160 -0.09 11.57 -0.81
CA THR A 160 0.73 12.51 -1.60
C THR A 160 2.17 12.62 -1.10
N VAL A 161 2.41 12.47 0.21
CA VAL A 161 3.73 12.75 0.80
C VAL A 161 4.48 11.47 1.15
N ILE A 162 3.80 10.47 1.74
CA ILE A 162 4.44 9.23 2.21
C ILE A 162 4.51 8.18 1.11
N PHE A 163 3.41 7.95 0.39
CA PHE A 163 3.34 6.88 -0.61
C PHE A 163 4.43 6.95 -1.68
N PRO A 164 4.78 8.14 -2.28
CA PRO A 164 5.88 8.22 -3.23
C PRO A 164 7.23 7.82 -2.64
N LYS A 165 7.49 8.12 -1.35
CA LYS A 165 8.72 7.72 -0.68
C LYS A 165 8.80 6.21 -0.47
N VAL A 166 7.69 5.60 -0.04
CA VAL A 166 7.59 4.13 0.09
C VAL A 166 7.77 3.46 -1.28
N LEU A 167 7.19 4.02 -2.33
CA LEU A 167 7.36 3.52 -3.70
C LEU A 167 8.83 3.59 -4.14
N GLN A 168 9.53 4.70 -3.84
CA GLN A 168 10.95 4.83 -4.12
C GLN A 168 11.79 3.77 -3.43
N HIS A 169 11.55 3.48 -2.14
CA HIS A 169 12.23 2.39 -1.42
C HIS A 169 11.97 1.01 -1.99
N THR A 170 10.74 0.73 -2.42
CA THR A 170 10.32 -0.63 -2.79
C THR A 170 10.47 -0.94 -4.26
N GLN A 171 10.41 0.06 -5.12
CA GLN A 171 10.35 -0.12 -6.58
C GLN A 171 11.16 0.93 -7.35
N GLY A 172 11.75 1.92 -6.68
CA GLY A 172 12.40 3.06 -7.31
C GLY A 172 13.46 2.66 -8.34
N ALA A 173 14.35 1.74 -7.99
CA ALA A 173 15.40 1.27 -8.89
C ALA A 173 14.86 0.56 -10.15
N ALA A 174 13.80 -0.25 -9.99
CA ALA A 174 13.15 -0.90 -11.13
C ALA A 174 12.46 0.12 -12.03
N ILE A 175 11.76 1.10 -11.44
CA ILE A 175 11.08 2.18 -12.19
C ILE A 175 12.09 3.01 -12.98
N GLU A 176 13.19 3.41 -12.35
CA GLU A 176 14.27 4.16 -13.01
C GLU A 176 14.85 3.39 -14.19
N PHE A 177 15.08 2.09 -14.02
CA PHE A 177 15.54 1.22 -15.09
C PHE A 177 14.53 1.15 -16.23
N TYR A 178 13.24 0.94 -15.95
CA TYR A 178 12.19 0.89 -16.98
C TYR A 178 12.08 2.20 -17.74
N GLN A 179 12.17 3.32 -17.05
CA GLN A 179 12.14 4.65 -17.68
C GLN A 179 13.36 4.88 -18.57
N SER A 180 14.56 4.42 -18.19
CA SER A 180 15.75 4.51 -19.01
C SER A 180 15.64 3.74 -20.33
N LYS A 181 14.85 2.66 -20.34
CA LYS A 181 14.59 1.82 -21.50
C LYS A 181 13.34 2.22 -22.32
N ALA A 182 12.66 3.28 -21.94
CA ALA A 182 11.41 3.70 -22.60
C ALA A 182 11.61 4.13 -24.07
N THR A 183 12.75 4.72 -24.40
CA THR A 183 13.06 5.22 -25.76
C THR A 183 13.81 4.21 -26.62
N GLU A 184 14.32 3.12 -26.04
CA GLU A 184 15.07 2.09 -26.76
C GLU A 184 14.13 1.08 -27.41
N ASP A 185 14.44 0.62 -28.61
CA ASP A 185 13.69 -0.49 -29.26
C ASP A 185 14.18 -1.85 -28.71
N CYS A 186 13.68 -2.20 -27.53
CA CYS A 186 14.05 -3.39 -26.78
C CYS A 186 12.84 -4.01 -26.09
N TYR A 187 12.96 -5.25 -25.68
CA TYR A 187 12.02 -5.90 -24.76
C TYR A 187 12.51 -5.73 -23.33
N VAL A 188 11.58 -5.47 -22.42
CA VAL A 188 11.87 -5.38 -20.98
C VAL A 188 10.82 -6.18 -20.25
N ASP A 189 11.24 -7.04 -19.34
CA ASP A 189 10.34 -7.90 -18.59
C ASP A 189 10.77 -8.08 -17.14
N HIS A 190 9.84 -8.48 -16.29
CA HIS A 190 10.04 -8.70 -14.86
C HIS A 190 10.00 -10.19 -14.51
N ILE A 191 11.13 -10.74 -14.03
CA ILE A 191 11.21 -12.14 -13.62
C ILE A 191 10.85 -12.31 -12.15
N GLY A 192 10.04 -13.33 -11.90
CA GLY A 192 9.79 -13.80 -10.52
C GLY A 192 8.56 -13.20 -9.85
N GLY A 193 7.76 -12.41 -10.54
CA GLY A 193 6.49 -11.89 -10.04
C GLY A 193 5.61 -11.39 -11.17
N LYS A 194 4.31 -11.35 -10.94
CA LYS A 194 3.40 -10.62 -11.84
C LYS A 194 3.49 -9.15 -11.50
N SER A 195 4.09 -8.37 -12.36
CA SER A 195 4.19 -6.92 -12.26
C SER A 195 3.81 -6.35 -13.63
N PHE A 196 3.11 -5.23 -13.63
CA PHE A 196 2.81 -4.47 -14.84
C PHE A 196 3.60 -3.15 -14.87
N LEU A 197 4.61 -3.01 -14.01
CA LEU A 197 5.45 -1.82 -13.92
C LEU A 197 6.27 -1.61 -15.19
N ASP A 198 6.78 -2.70 -15.75
CA ASP A 198 7.50 -2.73 -17.01
C ASP A 198 6.68 -2.09 -18.14
N LEU A 199 5.42 -2.52 -18.33
CA LEU A 199 4.52 -1.97 -19.35
C LEU A 199 4.17 -0.51 -19.07
N PHE A 200 3.90 -0.16 -17.80
CA PHE A 200 3.48 1.19 -17.44
C PHE A 200 4.61 2.22 -17.59
N TYR A 201 5.82 1.90 -17.13
CA TYR A 201 6.93 2.85 -17.12
C TYR A 201 7.77 2.86 -18.39
N THR A 202 7.83 1.77 -19.15
CA THR A 202 8.45 1.77 -20.46
C THR A 202 7.57 2.46 -21.52
N LYS A 203 6.24 2.58 -21.26
CA LYS A 203 5.25 3.15 -22.19
C LYS A 203 5.26 2.48 -23.58
N LYS A 204 5.72 1.26 -23.66
CA LYS A 204 5.77 0.50 -24.92
C LYS A 204 4.41 -0.07 -25.23
N PRO A 205 4.01 -0.15 -26.51
CA PRO A 205 2.78 -0.84 -26.89
C PRO A 205 2.89 -2.31 -26.51
N PHE A 206 1.73 -2.94 -26.30
CA PHE A 206 1.71 -4.38 -26.09
C PHE A 206 2.29 -5.09 -27.32
N PRO A 207 3.13 -6.13 -27.16
CA PRO A 207 3.77 -6.78 -28.28
C PRO A 207 2.73 -7.37 -29.25
N ASP A 208 2.95 -7.20 -30.56
CA ASP A 208 2.08 -7.78 -31.60
C ASP A 208 2.08 -9.31 -31.56
N ASN A 209 3.20 -9.90 -31.16
CA ASN A 209 3.30 -11.34 -30.96
C ASN A 209 3.03 -11.69 -29.50
N PRO A 210 1.97 -12.45 -29.20
CA PRO A 210 1.63 -12.85 -27.81
C PRO A 210 2.77 -13.55 -27.07
N ASN A 211 3.65 -14.24 -27.79
CA ASN A 211 4.81 -14.90 -27.18
C ASN A 211 5.80 -13.92 -26.57
N HIS A 212 5.86 -12.69 -27.05
CA HIS A 212 6.74 -11.65 -26.51
C HIS A 212 6.24 -11.08 -25.16
N ALA A 213 5.06 -11.48 -24.71
CA ALA A 213 4.53 -11.20 -23.38
C ALA A 213 4.87 -12.31 -22.37
N ASP A 214 5.52 -13.39 -22.81
CA ASP A 214 5.91 -14.51 -21.95
C ASP A 214 7.39 -14.42 -21.59
N SER A 215 7.69 -14.18 -20.32
CA SER A 215 9.04 -14.11 -19.77
C SER A 215 9.89 -15.36 -20.13
N TYR A 216 9.28 -16.54 -20.05
CA TYR A 216 10.00 -17.78 -20.36
C TYR A 216 10.35 -17.92 -21.85
N TRP A 217 9.47 -17.43 -22.71
CA TRP A 217 9.73 -17.38 -24.14
C TRP A 217 10.86 -16.37 -24.45
N LEU A 218 10.79 -15.18 -23.89
CA LEU A 218 11.81 -14.14 -24.03
C LEU A 218 13.20 -14.62 -23.54
N MET A 219 13.26 -15.47 -22.52
CA MET A 219 14.51 -16.04 -22.02
C MET A 219 15.13 -17.09 -22.93
N ARG A 220 14.34 -17.78 -23.78
CA ARG A 220 14.77 -18.96 -24.53
C ARG A 220 14.92 -18.75 -26.03
N LYS A 221 14.09 -17.91 -26.61
CA LYS A 221 13.99 -17.77 -28.07
C LYS A 221 14.65 -16.49 -28.56
N LYS A 222 15.22 -16.51 -29.78
CA LYS A 222 15.78 -15.31 -30.42
C LYS A 222 14.67 -14.30 -30.64
N THR A 223 14.91 -13.06 -30.22
CA THR A 223 13.92 -11.96 -30.27
C THR A 223 14.25 -10.93 -31.35
N GLY A 224 15.51 -10.95 -31.85
CA GLY A 224 15.99 -9.97 -32.83
C GLY A 224 16.15 -8.56 -32.29
N LYS A 225 15.88 -8.34 -31.00
CA LYS A 225 16.05 -7.06 -30.31
C LYS A 225 16.68 -7.29 -28.94
N PRO A 226 17.42 -6.31 -28.40
CA PRO A 226 17.92 -6.36 -27.03
C PRO A 226 16.79 -6.67 -26.05
N THR A 227 17.04 -7.59 -25.13
CA THR A 227 16.04 -8.02 -24.15
C THR A 227 16.63 -7.88 -22.75
N TYR A 228 15.95 -7.11 -21.92
CA TYR A 228 16.34 -6.80 -20.55
C TYR A 228 15.41 -7.44 -19.55
N PHE A 229 15.97 -7.90 -18.45
CA PHE A 229 15.21 -8.51 -17.37
C PHE A 229 15.52 -7.83 -16.05
N VAL A 230 14.45 -7.57 -15.29
CA VAL A 230 14.54 -7.05 -13.93
C VAL A 230 14.11 -8.14 -12.96
N ILE A 231 14.96 -8.46 -12.01
CA ILE A 231 14.67 -9.49 -10.99
C ILE A 231 15.04 -8.97 -9.61
N ARG A 232 14.29 -9.39 -8.60
CA ARG A 232 14.62 -9.11 -7.21
C ARG A 232 15.72 -10.05 -6.71
N ILE A 233 16.61 -9.54 -5.86
CA ILE A 233 17.75 -10.31 -5.33
C ILE A 233 17.31 -11.58 -4.60
N ASP A 234 16.17 -11.57 -3.90
CA ASP A 234 15.63 -12.74 -3.19
C ASP A 234 15.01 -13.79 -4.14
N ARG A 235 14.99 -13.53 -5.44
CA ARG A 235 14.41 -14.43 -6.47
C ARG A 235 15.38 -14.85 -7.54
N LEU A 236 16.68 -14.64 -7.35
CA LEU A 236 17.74 -15.02 -8.30
C LEU A 236 17.74 -16.51 -8.64
N HIS A 237 17.33 -17.38 -7.71
CA HIS A 237 17.17 -18.81 -7.95
C HIS A 237 16.28 -19.16 -9.16
N LYS A 238 15.40 -18.22 -9.60
CA LYS A 238 14.57 -18.41 -10.79
C LYS A 238 15.33 -18.29 -12.11
N LEU A 239 16.57 -17.82 -12.07
CA LEU A 239 17.47 -17.77 -13.22
C LEU A 239 18.33 -19.04 -13.36
N GLU A 240 18.27 -19.95 -12.39
CA GLU A 240 18.96 -21.23 -12.48
C GLU A 240 18.55 -21.98 -13.76
N GLY A 241 19.54 -22.44 -14.53
CA GLY A 241 19.33 -23.05 -15.85
C GLY A 241 19.34 -22.08 -17.04
N TYR A 242 19.53 -20.79 -16.81
CA TYR A 242 19.74 -19.76 -17.87
C TYR A 242 21.15 -19.17 -17.81
N ASP A 243 22.03 -19.76 -17.01
CA ASP A 243 23.43 -19.38 -16.86
C ASP A 243 24.13 -19.35 -18.23
N GLY A 244 24.86 -18.26 -18.49
CA GLY A 244 25.57 -18.07 -19.76
C GLY A 244 24.73 -17.43 -20.89
N LYS A 245 23.43 -17.26 -20.71
CA LYS A 245 22.55 -16.56 -21.67
C LYS A 245 22.19 -15.14 -21.24
N MET A 246 22.53 -14.77 -20.02
CA MET A 246 22.24 -13.46 -19.45
C MET A 246 23.48 -12.88 -18.80
N VAL A 247 23.73 -11.61 -19.06
CA VAL A 247 24.80 -10.85 -18.40
C VAL A 247 24.17 -9.87 -17.43
N GLU A 248 24.70 -9.85 -16.23
CA GLU A 248 24.31 -8.84 -15.23
C GLU A 248 24.90 -7.49 -15.65
N ILE A 249 24.03 -6.50 -15.85
CA ILE A 249 24.40 -5.13 -16.24
C ILE A 249 24.40 -4.16 -15.06
N GLY A 250 23.84 -4.57 -13.92
CA GLY A 250 23.87 -3.76 -12.69
C GLY A 250 22.99 -4.26 -11.58
N ARG A 251 23.21 -3.69 -10.38
CA ARG A 251 22.37 -3.92 -9.17
C ARG A 251 22.06 -2.60 -8.51
N LYS A 252 20.81 -2.42 -8.08
CA LYS A 252 20.39 -1.25 -7.30
C LYS A 252 19.21 -1.59 -6.40
N ASP A 253 19.27 -1.19 -5.13
CA ASP A 253 18.19 -1.24 -4.15
C ASP A 253 17.44 -2.59 -4.08
N GLY A 254 18.19 -3.70 -4.17
CA GLY A 254 17.63 -5.06 -4.13
C GLY A 254 17.11 -5.58 -5.47
N PHE A 255 17.28 -4.84 -6.56
CA PHE A 255 17.04 -5.31 -7.92
C PHE A 255 18.35 -5.58 -8.64
N VAL A 256 18.31 -6.60 -9.49
CA VAL A 256 19.40 -6.99 -10.38
C VAL A 256 18.88 -6.89 -11.81
N PHE A 257 19.64 -6.27 -12.66
CA PHE A 257 19.32 -6.03 -14.06
C PHE A 257 20.17 -6.92 -14.93
N TYR A 258 19.53 -7.62 -15.85
CA TYR A 258 20.19 -8.52 -16.79
C TYR A 258 19.90 -8.12 -18.22
N GLU A 259 20.89 -8.28 -19.06
CA GLU A 259 20.75 -8.22 -20.51
C GLU A 259 20.94 -9.65 -21.07
N ARG A 260 20.09 -10.02 -21.99
CA ARG A 260 20.20 -11.30 -22.65
C ARG A 260 21.24 -11.23 -23.78
N ILE A 261 22.17 -12.18 -23.77
CA ILE A 261 23.10 -12.38 -24.88
C ILE A 261 22.38 -13.22 -25.94
N GLU A 262 22.23 -12.68 -27.15
CA GLU A 262 21.89 -13.48 -28.31
C GLU A 262 23.20 -14.09 -28.86
N ASN A 263 23.49 -15.33 -28.51
CA ASN A 263 24.53 -16.07 -29.18
C ASN A 263 24.09 -16.30 -30.64
N GLU A 264 24.93 -15.89 -31.58
CA GLU A 264 24.79 -16.12 -33.02
C GLU A 264 24.51 -17.55 -33.41
#